data_4f0e33337ed57cbcb8abb67bb07a1860
#
_entry.id   4f0e33337ed57cbcb8abb67bb07a1860
#
_cell.length_a   1.000
_cell.length_b   1.000
_cell.length_c   1.000
_cell.angle_alpha   90.00
_cell.angle_beta   90.00
_cell.angle_gamma   90.00
#
_symmetry.space_group_name_H-M   'P 1'
#
loop_
_entity.id
_entity.type
_entity.pdbx_description
1 polymer ?
#
loop_
_entity_poly.entity_id
_entity_poly.type
_entity_poly.pdbx_seq_one_letter_code
_entity_poly.pdbx_strand_id
1 'polypeptide(L)'
;MKFRVVAFFALACFAYPAFAGDPSPQIKRGQQVVLAGGCNDCHTPLKMGSKGPEPDMSRMLSGHPENVVLPPPPPLTEAWNNVGSATNTAFAGPWGISYAINLTPDAETGIGKWLEKDFIQAIKSGRHMGVGRDIQPPMPWEAYRHLSESDLKAAFAYLKSIPPIRNKVPAYVPPAK
;
A
#
# COMPACT_ATOMS: atom_id res chain seq x y z
N MET A 1 -65.15 27.80 25.64
CA MET A 1 -64.23 26.96 24.84
C MET A 1 -62.82 27.50 25.01
N LYS A 2 -61.94 26.76 25.72
CA LYS A 2 -60.53 27.20 25.98
C LYS A 2 -59.66 26.39 25.08
N PHE A 3 -59.05 27.02 24.05
CA PHE A 3 -58.03 26.40 23.17
C PHE A 3 -56.67 26.35 23.89
N ARG A 4 -56.16 25.14 24.12
CA ARG A 4 -54.78 24.89 24.58
C ARG A 4 -53.88 24.80 23.35
N VAL A 5 -52.95 25.74 23.20
CA VAL A 5 -51.86 25.71 22.22
C VAL A 5 -50.79 24.80 22.82
N VAL A 6 -50.50 23.68 22.18
CA VAL A 6 -49.37 22.82 22.50
C VAL A 6 -48.19 23.23 21.58
N ALA A 7 -47.18 23.82 22.17
CA ALA A 7 -45.94 24.16 21.45
C ALA A 7 -45.05 22.94 21.36
N PHE A 8 -44.80 22.43 20.13
CA PHE A 8 -43.78 21.42 19.85
C PHE A 8 -42.41 22.11 19.74
N PHE A 9 -41.55 21.84 20.71
CA PHE A 9 -40.12 22.17 20.59
C PHE A 9 -39.44 21.11 19.74
N ALA A 10 -39.07 21.47 18.51
CA ALA A 10 -38.20 20.61 17.67
C ALA A 10 -36.75 20.71 18.17
N LEU A 11 -36.25 19.63 18.75
CA LEU A 11 -34.85 19.52 19.16
C LEU A 11 -33.99 19.35 17.90
N ALA A 12 -33.36 20.42 17.41
CA ALA A 12 -32.39 20.34 16.32
C ALA A 12 -31.10 19.70 16.83
N CYS A 13 -30.87 18.44 16.51
CA CYS A 13 -29.58 17.79 16.70
C CYS A 13 -28.56 18.41 15.73
N PHE A 14 -27.74 19.35 16.21
CA PHE A 14 -26.54 19.79 15.48
C PHE A 14 -25.51 18.65 15.52
N ALA A 15 -25.35 17.92 14.40
CA ALA A 15 -24.23 17.04 14.21
C ALA A 15 -22.97 17.90 14.06
N TYR A 16 -22.15 17.97 15.11
CA TYR A 16 -20.82 18.57 15.01
C TYR A 16 -19.97 17.72 14.08
N PRO A 17 -19.28 18.30 13.06
CA PRO A 17 -18.31 17.57 12.30
C PRO A 17 -17.23 17.06 13.26
N ALA A 18 -17.02 15.74 13.31
CA ALA A 18 -15.91 15.17 14.03
C ALA A 18 -14.61 15.70 13.38
N PHE A 19 -13.94 16.65 14.03
CA PHE A 19 -12.60 17.04 13.65
C PHE A 19 -11.73 15.78 13.77
N ALA A 20 -11.19 15.32 12.63
CA ALA A 20 -10.17 14.30 12.63
C ALA A 20 -9.00 14.83 13.48
N GLY A 21 -8.85 14.28 14.69
CA GLY A 21 -7.76 14.68 15.59
C GLY A 21 -6.41 14.46 14.92
N ASP A 22 -5.40 15.18 15.40
CA ASP A 22 -4.02 15.06 14.93
C ASP A 22 -3.58 13.58 14.98
N PRO A 23 -2.93 13.01 13.92
CA PRO A 23 -2.51 11.61 13.95
C PRO A 23 -1.66 11.30 15.17
N SER A 24 -1.86 10.12 15.76
CA SER A 24 -1.08 9.71 16.93
C SER A 24 0.42 9.74 16.63
N PRO A 25 1.29 9.91 17.66
CA PRO A 25 2.73 9.88 17.48
C PRO A 25 3.22 8.62 16.77
N GLN A 26 2.58 7.47 17.00
CA GLN A 26 2.86 6.21 16.32
C GLN A 26 2.57 6.31 14.81
N ILE A 27 1.43 6.87 14.42
CA ILE A 27 1.07 7.05 13.00
C ILE A 27 2.07 8.01 12.33
N LYS A 28 2.42 9.12 12.97
CA LYS A 28 3.43 10.07 12.46
C LYS A 28 4.79 9.40 12.27
N ARG A 29 5.23 8.57 13.23
CA ARG A 29 6.46 7.76 13.10
C ARG A 29 6.34 6.76 11.96
N GLY A 30 5.22 6.08 11.83
CA GLY A 30 4.96 5.12 10.76
C GLY A 30 5.01 5.76 9.37
N GLN A 31 4.45 6.95 9.23
CA GLN A 31 4.56 7.74 8.00
C GLN A 31 6.03 8.01 7.64
N GLN A 32 6.84 8.42 8.62
CA GLN A 32 8.28 8.65 8.41
C GLN A 32 9.01 7.39 7.96
N VAL A 33 8.70 6.24 8.59
CA VAL A 33 9.30 4.94 8.23
C VAL A 33 8.93 4.54 6.80
N VAL A 34 7.65 4.67 6.42
CA VAL A 34 7.16 4.33 5.08
C VAL A 34 7.75 5.24 4.00
N LEU A 35 7.87 6.55 4.28
CA LEU A 35 8.46 7.51 3.35
C LEU A 35 9.98 7.32 3.24
N ALA A 36 10.70 7.24 4.34
CA ALA A 36 12.15 7.06 4.34
C ALA A 36 12.58 5.69 3.80
N GLY A 37 11.73 4.67 3.99
CA GLY A 37 11.90 3.34 3.42
C GLY A 37 11.58 3.26 1.91
N GLY A 38 11.12 4.34 1.27
CA GLY A 38 10.83 4.33 -0.17
C GLY A 38 9.67 3.41 -0.58
N CYS A 39 8.74 3.06 0.34
CA CYS A 39 7.62 2.18 0.01
C CYS A 39 6.79 2.73 -1.16
N ASN A 40 6.64 4.05 -1.23
CA ASN A 40 5.92 4.71 -2.32
C ASN A 40 6.59 4.53 -3.69
N ASP A 41 7.91 4.34 -3.75
CA ASP A 41 8.64 4.29 -5.01
C ASP A 41 8.20 3.12 -5.91
N CYS A 42 7.83 1.99 -5.26
CA CYS A 42 7.34 0.80 -5.95
C CYS A 42 5.85 0.54 -5.74
N HIS A 43 5.26 0.99 -4.63
CA HIS A 43 3.87 0.68 -4.29
C HIS A 43 2.87 1.78 -4.68
N THR A 44 3.35 2.96 -5.14
CA THR A 44 2.51 3.99 -5.74
C THR A 44 2.79 4.04 -7.24
N PRO A 45 1.81 3.75 -8.11
CA PRO A 45 2.07 3.71 -9.54
C PRO A 45 2.47 5.10 -10.06
N LEU A 46 3.39 5.13 -11.01
CA LEU A 46 3.68 6.34 -11.77
C LEU A 46 2.61 6.54 -12.85
N LYS A 47 2.29 7.81 -13.09
CA LYS A 47 1.54 8.30 -14.25
C LYS A 47 2.36 9.33 -15.00
N MET A 48 2.01 9.59 -16.26
CA MET A 48 2.66 10.65 -17.04
C MET A 48 2.08 12.01 -16.62
N GLY A 49 2.93 12.86 -16.08
CA GLY A 49 2.66 14.25 -15.78
C GLY A 49 3.21 15.20 -16.83
N SER A 50 3.06 16.51 -16.64
CA SER A 50 3.53 17.53 -17.57
C SER A 50 5.07 17.62 -17.69
N LYS A 51 5.80 17.13 -16.70
CA LYS A 51 7.28 17.13 -16.64
C LYS A 51 7.89 15.72 -16.73
N GLY A 52 7.10 14.72 -17.06
CA GLY A 52 7.51 13.33 -17.10
C GLY A 52 6.77 12.45 -16.08
N PRO A 53 7.27 11.22 -15.83
CA PRO A 53 6.65 10.32 -14.86
C PRO A 53 6.62 10.93 -13.46
N GLU A 54 5.45 10.86 -12.80
CA GLU A 54 5.24 11.34 -11.44
C GLU A 54 4.37 10.34 -10.66
N PRO A 55 4.50 10.25 -9.32
CA PRO A 55 3.63 9.37 -8.53
C PRO A 55 2.15 9.76 -8.66
N ASP A 56 1.29 8.80 -8.94
CA ASP A 56 -0.15 8.99 -8.87
C ASP A 56 -0.62 8.92 -7.41
N MET A 57 -0.64 10.06 -6.74
CA MET A 57 -1.03 10.15 -5.33
C MET A 57 -2.50 9.80 -5.07
N SER A 58 -3.37 9.79 -6.10
CA SER A 58 -4.73 9.28 -5.96
C SER A 58 -4.77 7.75 -5.78
N ARG A 59 -3.66 7.08 -6.09
CA ARG A 59 -3.44 5.64 -5.94
C ARG A 59 -2.27 5.31 -5.01
N MET A 60 -1.99 6.21 -4.08
CA MET A 60 -0.87 6.05 -3.13
C MET A 60 -0.89 4.68 -2.44
N LEU A 61 0.23 3.96 -2.55
CA LEU A 61 0.45 2.65 -1.94
C LEU A 61 -0.52 1.54 -2.39
N SER A 62 -1.25 1.72 -3.49
CA SER A 62 -2.21 0.71 -3.98
C SER A 62 -1.57 -0.41 -4.82
N GLY A 63 -0.27 -0.35 -5.10
CA GLY A 63 0.44 -1.36 -5.87
C GLY A 63 0.22 -1.24 -7.39
N HIS A 64 0.52 -2.33 -8.12
CA HIS A 64 0.34 -2.37 -9.57
C HIS A 64 -1.13 -2.24 -9.96
N PRO A 65 -1.50 -1.30 -10.85
CA PRO A 65 -2.89 -1.09 -11.24
C PRO A 65 -3.52 -2.32 -11.92
N GLU A 66 -4.67 -2.78 -11.43
CA GLU A 66 -5.36 -3.99 -11.93
C GLU A 66 -5.76 -3.93 -13.41
N ASN A 67 -5.94 -2.71 -13.95
CA ASN A 67 -6.31 -2.47 -15.34
C ASN A 67 -5.11 -2.29 -16.29
N VAL A 68 -3.87 -2.34 -15.78
CA VAL A 68 -2.66 -2.24 -16.60
C VAL A 68 -2.14 -3.65 -16.90
N VAL A 69 -2.41 -4.11 -18.12
CA VAL A 69 -1.89 -5.38 -18.63
C VAL A 69 -0.56 -5.12 -19.32
N LEU A 70 0.50 -5.76 -18.82
CA LEU A 70 1.83 -5.61 -19.40
C LEU A 70 2.05 -6.60 -20.55
N PRO A 71 2.70 -6.17 -21.65
CA PRO A 71 3.22 -7.12 -22.63
C PRO A 71 4.31 -7.99 -22.01
N PRO A 72 4.74 -9.07 -22.66
CA PRO A 72 5.92 -9.80 -22.24
C PRO A 72 7.12 -8.85 -22.07
N PRO A 73 7.95 -9.05 -21.03
CA PRO A 73 9.12 -8.20 -20.82
C PRO A 73 10.11 -8.35 -21.98
N PRO A 74 10.94 -7.31 -22.28
CA PRO A 74 11.98 -7.44 -23.27
C PRO A 74 13.02 -8.49 -22.84
N PRO A 75 13.77 -9.08 -23.80
CA PRO A 75 14.83 -10.01 -23.46
C PRO A 75 15.85 -9.39 -22.51
N LEU A 76 16.17 -10.11 -21.46
CA LEU A 76 17.20 -9.72 -20.50
C LEU A 76 18.58 -10.16 -21.00
N THR A 77 19.61 -9.42 -20.64
CA THR A 77 21.01 -9.71 -20.97
C THR A 77 21.85 -9.78 -19.70
N GLU A 78 23.11 -10.25 -19.80
CA GLU A 78 24.02 -10.21 -18.66
C GLU A 78 24.24 -8.80 -18.09
N ALA A 79 24.17 -7.76 -18.97
CA ALA A 79 24.32 -6.38 -18.56
C ALA A 79 23.02 -5.80 -17.93
N TRP A 80 21.86 -6.33 -18.31
CA TRP A 80 20.53 -5.88 -17.85
C TRP A 80 19.74 -7.08 -17.35
N ASN A 81 19.91 -7.41 -16.08
CA ASN A 81 19.30 -8.60 -15.47
C ASN A 81 17.88 -8.37 -14.95
N ASN A 82 17.37 -7.15 -14.99
CA ASN A 82 15.99 -6.84 -14.65
C ASN A 82 15.52 -5.57 -15.34
N VAL A 83 14.20 -5.44 -15.49
CA VAL A 83 13.53 -4.26 -16.03
C VAL A 83 12.29 -3.93 -15.22
N GLY A 84 11.98 -2.64 -15.10
CA GLY A 84 10.76 -2.13 -14.47
C GLY A 84 9.71 -1.70 -15.50
N SER A 85 8.44 -1.82 -15.14
CA SER A 85 7.32 -1.28 -15.93
C SER A 85 7.31 0.25 -15.91
N ALA A 86 6.61 0.87 -16.86
CA ALA A 86 6.43 2.33 -16.90
C ALA A 86 5.73 2.89 -15.64
N THR A 87 4.92 2.07 -14.97
CA THR A 87 4.28 2.43 -13.69
C THR A 87 5.20 2.27 -12.48
N ASN A 88 6.41 1.72 -12.66
CA ASN A 88 7.36 1.37 -11.60
C ASN A 88 6.78 0.46 -10.49
N THR A 89 5.79 -0.37 -10.85
CA THR A 89 5.08 -1.25 -9.90
C THR A 89 5.10 -2.72 -10.30
N ALA A 90 5.75 -3.05 -11.43
CA ALA A 90 6.00 -4.42 -11.88
C ALA A 90 7.42 -4.53 -12.38
N PHE A 91 8.07 -5.66 -12.09
CA PHE A 91 9.49 -5.87 -12.37
C PHE A 91 9.71 -7.29 -12.89
N ALA A 92 10.43 -7.41 -14.00
CA ALA A 92 10.80 -8.67 -14.59
C ALA A 92 12.30 -8.94 -14.45
N GLY A 93 12.66 -10.15 -14.10
CA GLY A 93 14.04 -10.59 -13.89
C GLY A 93 14.17 -12.10 -13.93
N PRO A 94 15.33 -12.66 -13.52
CA PRO A 94 15.54 -14.11 -13.44
C PRO A 94 14.52 -14.83 -12.55
N TRP A 95 13.87 -14.09 -11.64
CA TRP A 95 12.80 -14.58 -10.76
C TRP A 95 11.43 -14.66 -11.44
N GLY A 96 11.27 -14.22 -12.68
CA GLY A 96 9.98 -14.06 -13.36
C GLY A 96 9.46 -12.62 -13.28
N ILE A 97 8.15 -12.43 -13.14
CA ILE A 97 7.53 -11.10 -13.03
C ILE A 97 6.90 -10.94 -11.65
N SER A 98 7.39 -9.96 -10.89
CA SER A 98 6.84 -9.54 -9.61
C SER A 98 6.01 -8.27 -9.75
N TYR A 99 4.97 -8.15 -8.95
CA TYR A 99 4.10 -6.98 -8.88
C TYR A 99 4.07 -6.45 -7.44
N ALA A 100 4.22 -5.13 -7.29
CA ALA A 100 4.07 -4.46 -6.00
C ALA A 100 2.63 -4.63 -5.52
N ILE A 101 2.46 -5.18 -4.31
CA ILE A 101 1.13 -5.45 -3.74
C ILE A 101 0.44 -4.18 -3.27
N ASN A 102 -0.87 -4.25 -3.09
CA ASN A 102 -1.67 -3.20 -2.47
C ASN A 102 -1.41 -3.15 -0.95
N LEU A 103 -0.76 -2.08 -0.49
CA LEU A 103 -0.45 -1.82 0.92
C LEU A 103 -1.54 -1.00 1.62
N THR A 104 -2.60 -0.59 0.92
CA THR A 104 -3.71 0.14 1.55
C THR A 104 -4.57 -0.82 2.40
N PRO A 105 -5.33 -0.31 3.38
CA PRO A 105 -6.14 -1.14 4.26
C PRO A 105 -7.44 -1.65 3.62
N ASP A 106 -7.46 -1.82 2.28
CA ASP A 106 -8.58 -2.48 1.62
C ASP A 106 -8.69 -3.95 2.08
N ALA A 107 -9.89 -4.34 2.48
CA ALA A 107 -10.11 -5.65 3.12
C ALA A 107 -10.09 -6.84 2.14
N GLU A 108 -10.27 -6.59 0.83
CA GLU A 108 -10.31 -7.64 -0.18
C GLU A 108 -9.03 -7.74 -0.99
N THR A 109 -8.41 -6.61 -1.28
CA THR A 109 -7.30 -6.55 -2.25
C THR A 109 -6.00 -6.02 -1.65
N GLY A 110 -6.04 -5.48 -0.42
CA GLY A 110 -4.91 -4.93 0.30
C GLY A 110 -4.60 -5.65 1.60
N ILE A 111 -3.96 -4.93 2.52
CA ILE A 111 -3.58 -5.46 3.83
C ILE A 111 -4.67 -5.29 4.90
N GLY A 112 -5.91 -4.99 4.51
CA GLY A 112 -6.98 -4.70 5.47
C GLY A 112 -7.26 -5.79 6.49
N LYS A 113 -7.14 -7.07 6.10
CA LYS A 113 -7.32 -8.25 6.96
C LYS A 113 -6.03 -8.72 7.65
N TRP A 114 -4.88 -8.13 7.32
CA TRP A 114 -3.63 -8.51 7.98
C TRP A 114 -3.62 -8.06 9.43
N LEU A 115 -3.04 -8.86 10.28
CA LEU A 115 -2.70 -8.51 11.65
C LEU A 115 -1.31 -7.86 11.67
N GLU A 116 -1.03 -7.06 12.70
CA GLU A 116 0.29 -6.44 12.91
C GLU A 116 1.42 -7.47 12.84
N LYS A 117 1.22 -8.64 13.48
CA LYS A 117 2.19 -9.74 13.48
C LYS A 117 2.48 -10.26 12.06
N ASP A 118 1.46 -10.33 11.19
CA ASP A 118 1.63 -10.85 9.83
C ASP A 118 2.51 -9.91 8.99
N PHE A 119 2.32 -8.59 9.16
CA PHE A 119 3.16 -7.58 8.52
C PHE A 119 4.60 -7.64 9.02
N ILE A 120 4.80 -7.68 10.34
CA ILE A 120 6.14 -7.75 10.95
C ILE A 120 6.86 -9.02 10.48
N GLN A 121 6.18 -10.17 10.51
CA GLN A 121 6.75 -11.43 10.06
C GLN A 121 7.08 -11.42 8.56
N ALA A 122 6.21 -10.82 7.73
CA ALA A 122 6.47 -10.69 6.30
C ALA A 122 7.79 -9.94 6.04
N ILE A 123 8.01 -8.81 6.71
CA ILE A 123 9.25 -8.03 6.57
C ILE A 123 10.46 -8.77 7.18
N LYS A 124 10.30 -9.40 8.34
CA LYS A 124 11.41 -10.08 9.02
C LYS A 124 11.86 -11.36 8.32
N SER A 125 10.95 -12.13 7.73
CA SER A 125 11.23 -13.42 7.10
C SER A 125 11.41 -13.36 5.58
N GLY A 126 10.97 -12.28 4.92
CA GLY A 126 10.94 -12.19 3.47
C GLY A 126 9.86 -13.08 2.84
N ARG A 127 8.80 -13.44 3.58
CA ARG A 127 7.71 -14.29 3.11
C ARG A 127 6.37 -13.60 3.25
N HIS A 128 5.50 -13.72 2.25
CA HIS A 128 4.16 -13.15 2.28
C HIS A 128 3.41 -13.63 3.54
N MET A 129 2.92 -12.70 4.35
CA MET A 129 2.32 -12.94 5.68
C MET A 129 3.21 -13.78 6.62
N GLY A 130 4.51 -13.81 6.40
CA GLY A 130 5.49 -14.56 7.20
C GLY A 130 5.59 -16.06 6.92
N VAL A 131 4.66 -16.66 6.18
CA VAL A 131 4.56 -18.11 5.96
C VAL A 131 4.28 -18.50 4.49
N GLY A 132 3.83 -17.56 3.67
CA GLY A 132 3.49 -17.79 2.26
C GLY A 132 4.72 -17.89 1.35
N ARG A 133 4.55 -17.58 0.06
CA ARG A 133 5.64 -17.52 -0.92
C ARG A 133 6.69 -16.47 -0.53
N ASP A 134 7.89 -16.65 -1.04
CA ASP A 134 8.95 -15.66 -0.86
C ASP A 134 8.58 -14.32 -1.52
N ILE A 135 8.97 -13.22 -0.86
CA ILE A 135 8.88 -11.88 -1.42
C ILE A 135 9.93 -11.78 -2.54
N GLN A 136 9.48 -11.42 -3.72
CA GLN A 136 10.33 -11.40 -4.91
C GLN A 136 11.08 -10.06 -5.05
N PRO A 137 12.24 -10.06 -5.69
CA PRO A 137 12.92 -8.83 -6.08
C PRO A 137 12.00 -7.92 -6.93
N PRO A 138 12.23 -6.60 -6.90
CA PRO A 138 13.30 -5.89 -6.19
C PRO A 138 12.96 -5.45 -4.77
N MET A 139 11.89 -5.97 -4.14
CA MET A 139 11.51 -5.59 -2.77
C MET A 139 12.69 -5.83 -1.80
N PRO A 140 13.27 -4.76 -1.20
CA PRO A 140 14.50 -4.87 -0.41
C PRO A 140 14.20 -5.26 1.05
N TRP A 141 13.42 -6.32 1.25
CA TRP A 141 13.03 -6.80 2.57
C TRP A 141 14.24 -7.17 3.43
N GLU A 142 15.36 -7.57 2.83
CA GLU A 142 16.62 -7.87 3.51
C GLU A 142 17.17 -6.64 4.26
N ALA A 143 16.95 -5.44 3.73
CA ALA A 143 17.30 -4.21 4.42
C ALA A 143 16.27 -3.88 5.50
N TYR A 144 14.98 -3.99 5.19
CA TYR A 144 13.90 -3.62 6.12
C TYR A 144 13.78 -4.58 7.31
N ARG A 145 14.23 -5.85 7.21
CA ARG A 145 14.25 -6.78 8.34
C ARG A 145 15.07 -6.28 9.53
N HIS A 146 15.97 -5.33 9.31
CA HIS A 146 16.79 -4.71 10.35
C HIS A 146 16.10 -3.54 11.07
N LEU A 147 14.95 -3.07 10.58
CA LEU A 147 14.15 -2.07 11.30
C LEU A 147 13.74 -2.62 12.66
N SER A 148 13.64 -1.71 13.64
CA SER A 148 13.14 -2.08 14.97
C SER A 148 11.69 -2.58 14.89
N GLU A 149 11.29 -3.43 15.83
CA GLU A 149 9.90 -3.89 15.88
C GLU A 149 8.93 -2.72 16.12
N SER A 150 9.35 -1.72 16.90
CA SER A 150 8.56 -0.50 17.10
C SER A 150 8.35 0.30 15.82
N ASP A 151 9.36 0.37 14.95
CA ASP A 151 9.23 1.03 13.63
C ASP A 151 8.32 0.24 12.70
N LEU A 152 8.39 -1.07 12.69
CA LEU A 152 7.50 -1.92 11.89
C LEU A 152 6.04 -1.82 12.37
N LYS A 153 5.81 -1.79 13.69
CA LYS A 153 4.48 -1.53 14.28
C LYS A 153 3.95 -0.16 13.87
N ALA A 154 4.80 0.85 13.94
CA ALA A 154 4.44 2.20 13.52
C ALA A 154 4.11 2.26 12.02
N ALA A 155 4.93 1.66 11.16
CA ALA A 155 4.66 1.56 9.72
C ALA A 155 3.31 0.88 9.43
N PHE A 156 3.03 -0.25 10.09
CA PHE A 156 1.74 -0.93 9.94
C PHE A 156 0.58 -0.05 10.41
N ALA A 157 0.69 0.62 11.56
CA ALA A 157 -0.34 1.54 12.05
C ALA A 157 -0.62 2.67 11.05
N TYR A 158 0.41 3.23 10.42
CA TYR A 158 0.24 4.23 9.35
C TYR A 158 -0.47 3.63 8.13
N LEU A 159 -0.02 2.48 7.62
CA LEU A 159 -0.64 1.81 6.48
C LEU A 159 -2.12 1.45 6.75
N LYS A 160 -2.48 1.18 8.00
CA LYS A 160 -3.87 0.95 8.41
C LYS A 160 -4.70 2.23 8.55
N SER A 161 -4.05 3.40 8.63
CA SER A 161 -4.72 4.70 8.83
C SER A 161 -5.00 5.46 7.54
N ILE A 162 -4.37 5.07 6.42
CA ILE A 162 -4.60 5.70 5.11
C ILE A 162 -5.92 5.23 4.48
N PRO A 163 -6.49 5.97 3.50
CA PRO A 163 -7.70 5.55 2.82
C PRO A 163 -7.52 4.19 2.10
N PRO A 164 -8.49 3.27 2.20
CA PRO A 164 -8.46 2.02 1.44
C PRO A 164 -8.67 2.29 -0.05
N ILE A 165 -7.90 1.60 -0.89
CA ILE A 165 -8.05 1.65 -2.35
C ILE A 165 -8.24 0.21 -2.82
N ARG A 166 -9.40 -0.10 -3.41
CA ARG A 166 -9.63 -1.40 -4.03
C ARG A 166 -8.80 -1.51 -5.30
N ASN A 167 -7.86 -2.44 -5.33
CA ASN A 167 -6.98 -2.70 -6.47
C ASN A 167 -6.45 -4.13 -6.40
N LYS A 168 -6.95 -5.02 -7.27
CA LYS A 168 -6.56 -6.44 -7.30
C LYS A 168 -5.30 -6.61 -8.14
N VAL A 169 -4.16 -6.51 -7.48
CA VAL A 169 -2.85 -6.69 -8.13
C VAL A 169 -2.73 -8.09 -8.76
N PRO A 170 -2.16 -8.22 -9.97
CA PRO A 170 -1.90 -9.53 -10.60
C PRO A 170 -1.04 -10.44 -9.73
N ALA A 171 -1.21 -11.73 -9.91
CA ALA A 171 -0.37 -12.72 -9.24
C ALA A 171 1.06 -12.71 -9.82
N TYR A 172 2.03 -13.06 -8.98
CA TYR A 172 3.41 -13.33 -9.42
C TYR A 172 3.45 -14.37 -10.55
N VAL A 173 4.25 -14.11 -11.57
CA VAL A 173 4.48 -15.00 -12.69
C VAL A 173 5.90 -15.60 -12.57
N PRO A 174 6.04 -16.91 -12.33
CA PRO A 174 7.36 -17.54 -12.24
C PRO A 174 8.09 -17.50 -13.60
N PRO A 175 9.43 -17.67 -13.60
CA PRO A 175 10.18 -17.76 -14.85
C PRO A 175 9.71 -18.96 -15.68
N ALA A 176 9.77 -18.82 -17.02
CA ALA A 176 9.56 -19.95 -17.92
C ALA A 176 10.59 -21.05 -17.61
N LYS A 177 10.12 -22.29 -17.63
CA LYS A 177 11.00 -23.47 -17.46
C LYS A 177 11.84 -23.71 -18.70
#